data_98846d82f964ac150a1eee267756e3a5
#
_entry.id   98846d82f964ac150a1eee267756e3a5
#
_cell.length_a   1.000
_cell.length_b   1.000
_cell.length_c   1.000
_cell.angle_alpha   90.00
_cell.angle_beta   90.00
_cell.angle_gamma   90.00
#
_symmetry.space_group_name_H-M   'P 1'
#
loop_
_entity.id
_entity.type
_entity.pdbx_description
1 polymer ?
#
loop_
_entity_poly.entity_id
_entity_poly.type
_entity_poly.pdbx_seq_one_letter_code
_entity_poly.pdbx_strand_id
1 'polypeptide(L)'
;MNDSFLLDGEEIPFTPGQTVMQAAAAAGKYIPHLCWHPDFAAHGSCKLCTVKIGGRFATSCTVRAAAGQEVENRTEELDAKRRTLLQLLFVEGNHFCPSCEKSGDCALQATAYEMGMLSPHFDHFYPDRPVDASHPEVLLEFNRCIMCELCVRASREVDGKDVFALAGRGTKSHLIVNSETGRLADTDFAATDRAAEVCPVGVILKKRVGFAVPIGARTYDLKPISAAGSERECASAPDTAAAHEKEAG
;
A
#
# COMPACT_ATOMS: atom_id res chain seq x y z
N MET A 1 -4.26 14.58 29.68
CA MET A 1 -5.15 13.44 29.42
C MET A 1 -4.85 13.02 28.02
N ASN A 2 -4.45 11.77 27.79
CA ASN A 2 -4.26 11.28 26.40
C ASN A 2 -5.66 11.13 25.79
N ASP A 3 -5.88 11.78 24.66
CA ASP A 3 -7.11 11.59 23.90
C ASP A 3 -7.14 10.15 23.36
N SER A 4 -8.30 9.50 23.41
CA SER A 4 -8.50 8.13 22.90
C SER A 4 -9.82 7.99 22.17
N PHE A 5 -9.90 6.99 21.29
CA PHE A 5 -11.12 6.52 20.63
C PHE A 5 -11.23 5.00 20.76
N LEU A 6 -12.39 4.43 20.50
CA LEU A 6 -12.61 2.99 20.49
C LEU A 6 -12.45 2.44 19.05
N LEU A 7 -11.60 1.43 18.86
CA LEU A 7 -11.49 0.65 17.63
C LEU A 7 -11.90 -0.79 17.90
N ASP A 8 -13.03 -1.20 17.34
CA ASP A 8 -13.64 -2.53 17.60
C ASP A 8 -13.80 -2.83 19.11
N GLY A 9 -14.09 -1.78 19.92
CA GLY A 9 -14.25 -1.87 21.37
C GLY A 9 -12.97 -1.75 22.18
N GLU A 10 -11.79 -1.68 21.55
CA GLU A 10 -10.52 -1.44 22.24
C GLU A 10 -10.16 0.05 22.25
N GLU A 11 -9.64 0.54 23.37
CA GLU A 11 -9.22 1.92 23.53
C GLU A 11 -7.88 2.18 22.84
N ILE A 12 -7.85 3.11 21.88
CA ILE A 12 -6.69 3.51 21.11
C ILE A 12 -6.30 4.95 21.46
N PRO A 13 -5.16 5.18 22.08
CA PRO A 13 -4.65 6.53 22.32
C PRO A 13 -4.20 7.18 21.01
N PHE A 14 -4.34 8.49 20.91
CA PHE A 14 -3.85 9.23 19.75
C PHE A 14 -3.31 10.60 20.15
N THR A 15 -2.45 11.15 19.27
CA THR A 15 -1.97 12.53 19.38
C THR A 15 -2.83 13.45 18.50
N PRO A 16 -3.17 14.67 18.91
CA PRO A 16 -3.91 15.61 18.10
C PRO A 16 -3.33 15.75 16.69
N GLY A 17 -4.19 15.66 15.68
CA GLY A 17 -3.79 15.70 14.27
C GLY A 17 -3.51 14.34 13.61
N GLN A 18 -3.39 13.25 14.36
CA GLN A 18 -3.32 11.91 13.76
C GLN A 18 -4.62 11.51 13.08
N THR A 19 -4.51 10.72 12.02
CA THR A 19 -5.65 10.01 11.44
C THR A 19 -5.96 8.75 12.25
N VAL A 20 -7.17 8.20 12.09
CA VAL A 20 -7.54 6.92 12.70
C VAL A 20 -6.56 5.81 12.30
N MET A 21 -6.10 5.78 11.03
CA MET A 21 -5.09 4.83 10.55
C MET A 21 -3.76 4.98 11.27
N GLN A 22 -3.24 6.22 11.42
CA GLN A 22 -1.96 6.48 12.08
C GLN A 22 -2.00 6.07 13.56
N ALA A 23 -3.08 6.40 14.26
CA ALA A 23 -3.24 6.01 15.65
C ALA A 23 -3.38 4.49 15.82
N ALA A 24 -4.17 3.83 14.96
CA ALA A 24 -4.30 2.38 14.95
C ALA A 24 -2.96 1.69 14.71
N ALA A 25 -2.20 2.12 13.70
CA ALA A 25 -0.87 1.58 13.40
C ALA A 25 0.11 1.76 14.57
N ALA A 26 0.13 2.95 15.19
CA ALA A 26 0.96 3.21 16.36
C ALA A 26 0.61 2.31 17.57
N ALA A 27 -0.66 1.90 17.67
CA ALA A 27 -1.14 0.94 18.68
C ALA A 27 -0.99 -0.54 18.24
N GLY A 28 -0.33 -0.82 17.10
CA GLY A 28 -0.17 -2.18 16.57
C GLY A 28 -1.47 -2.80 16.04
N LYS A 29 -2.48 -1.99 15.70
CA LYS A 29 -3.75 -2.45 15.16
C LYS A 29 -3.80 -2.30 13.65
N TYR A 30 -4.00 -3.41 12.96
CA TYR A 30 -4.05 -3.44 11.51
C TYR A 30 -5.43 -3.06 10.97
N ILE A 31 -5.45 -2.06 10.08
CA ILE A 31 -6.59 -1.73 9.23
C ILE A 31 -6.19 -2.03 7.77
N PRO A 32 -6.92 -2.87 7.01
CA PRO A 32 -6.56 -3.23 5.65
C PRO A 32 -6.34 -2.02 4.74
N HIS A 33 -5.23 -1.99 4.00
CA HIS A 33 -4.89 -0.89 3.09
C HIS A 33 -3.89 -1.34 2.03
N LEU A 34 -3.76 -0.56 0.94
CA LEU A 34 -2.77 -0.78 -0.13
C LEU A 34 -2.10 0.53 -0.58
N CYS A 35 -2.76 1.68 -0.42
CA CYS A 35 -2.23 2.97 -0.87
C CYS A 35 -1.72 3.87 0.26
N TRP A 36 -1.80 3.41 1.51
CA TRP A 36 -1.26 4.11 2.66
C TRP A 36 0.12 3.58 3.03
N HIS A 37 0.98 4.47 3.50
CA HIS A 37 2.29 4.18 4.08
C HIS A 37 2.58 5.26 5.13
N PRO A 38 3.23 4.92 6.28
CA PRO A 38 3.51 5.91 7.33
C PRO A 38 4.37 7.08 6.86
N ASP A 39 5.29 6.86 5.93
CA ASP A 39 6.24 7.88 5.45
C ASP A 39 5.63 8.91 4.50
N PHE A 40 4.40 8.71 4.01
CA PHE A 40 3.80 9.57 2.99
C PHE A 40 2.46 10.14 3.42
N ALA A 41 2.11 11.31 2.90
CA ALA A 41 0.77 11.88 3.05
C ALA A 41 -0.29 10.89 2.53
N ALA A 42 -1.40 10.76 3.28
CA ALA A 42 -2.45 9.83 2.91
C ALA A 42 -3.15 10.26 1.62
N HIS A 43 -3.35 9.31 0.68
CA HIS A 43 -3.98 9.56 -0.62
C HIS A 43 -5.45 9.13 -0.65
N GLY A 44 -5.80 8.04 0.04
CA GLY A 44 -7.19 7.58 0.18
C GLY A 44 -7.80 6.97 -1.08
N SER A 45 -7.00 6.47 -2.05
CA SER A 45 -7.51 5.96 -3.33
C SER A 45 -8.09 4.54 -3.24
N CYS A 46 -7.43 3.59 -2.59
CA CYS A 46 -7.81 2.17 -2.63
C CYS A 46 -9.09 1.83 -1.87
N LYS A 47 -9.54 2.66 -0.94
CA LYS A 47 -10.74 2.50 -0.09
C LYS A 47 -10.77 1.23 0.78
N LEU A 48 -9.72 0.41 0.79
CA LEU A 48 -9.66 -0.78 1.66
C LEU A 48 -9.65 -0.41 3.14
N CYS A 49 -9.11 0.76 3.49
CA CYS A 49 -9.09 1.28 4.85
C CYS A 49 -10.42 1.89 5.32
N THR A 50 -11.51 1.64 4.61
CA THR A 50 -12.84 2.10 5.02
C THR A 50 -13.24 1.45 6.35
N VAL A 51 -13.68 2.28 7.27
CA VAL A 51 -14.21 1.96 8.60
C VAL A 51 -15.59 2.57 8.77
N LYS A 52 -16.33 2.20 9.81
CA LYS A 52 -17.56 2.91 10.22
C LYS A 52 -17.27 3.75 11.43
N ILE A 53 -17.74 4.99 11.42
CA ILE A 53 -17.68 5.93 12.54
C ILE A 53 -19.09 6.50 12.76
N GLY A 54 -19.70 6.20 13.88
CA GLY A 54 -21.08 6.59 14.15
C GLY A 54 -22.05 6.11 13.06
N GLY A 55 -21.86 4.90 12.55
CA GLY A 55 -22.68 4.29 11.51
C GLY A 55 -22.40 4.77 10.07
N ARG A 56 -21.45 5.70 9.85
CA ARG A 56 -21.09 6.23 8.53
C ARG A 56 -19.76 5.69 8.06
N PHE A 57 -19.63 5.39 6.76
CA PHE A 57 -18.36 4.98 6.16
C PHE A 57 -17.40 6.16 6.04
N ALA A 58 -16.16 5.94 6.46
CA ALA A 58 -15.05 6.88 6.33
C ALA A 58 -13.75 6.14 5.99
N THR A 59 -12.81 6.81 5.32
CA THR A 59 -11.48 6.25 5.05
C THR A 59 -10.54 6.58 6.21
N SER A 60 -10.14 5.58 6.99
CA SER A 60 -9.33 5.75 8.21
C SER A 60 -8.00 6.46 7.96
N CYS A 61 -7.42 6.32 6.77
CA CYS A 61 -6.16 6.99 6.41
C CYS A 61 -6.29 8.51 6.22
N THR A 62 -7.51 9.04 6.04
CA THR A 62 -7.76 10.48 5.83
C THR A 62 -8.60 11.13 6.91
N VAL A 63 -9.43 10.37 7.63
CA VAL A 63 -10.25 10.90 8.71
C VAL A 63 -9.41 11.09 9.98
N ARG A 64 -9.56 12.24 10.64
CA ARG A 64 -8.87 12.54 11.89
C ARG A 64 -9.46 11.75 13.04
N ALA A 65 -8.59 11.26 13.92
CA ALA A 65 -9.00 10.71 15.21
C ALA A 65 -9.56 11.82 16.09
N ALA A 66 -10.64 11.53 16.82
CA ALA A 66 -11.23 12.42 17.79
C ALA A 66 -11.65 11.64 19.05
N ALA A 67 -11.55 12.31 20.21
CA ALA A 67 -11.85 11.70 21.49
C ALA A 67 -13.30 11.19 21.55
N GLY A 68 -13.46 9.98 22.06
CA GLY A 68 -14.77 9.33 22.22
C GLY A 68 -15.41 8.83 20.92
N GLN A 69 -14.71 8.85 19.78
CA GLN A 69 -15.21 8.19 18.57
C GLN A 69 -15.32 6.68 18.77
N GLU A 70 -16.36 6.07 18.25
CA GLU A 70 -16.52 4.64 18.09
C GLU A 70 -16.25 4.27 16.63
N VAL A 71 -15.20 3.48 16.39
CA VAL A 71 -14.73 3.07 15.08
C VAL A 71 -14.86 1.56 14.94
N GLU A 72 -15.65 1.13 13.99
CA GLU A 72 -15.76 -0.29 13.61
C GLU A 72 -14.87 -0.56 12.40
N ASN A 73 -13.94 -1.51 12.52
CA ASN A 73 -13.05 -1.94 11.45
C ASN A 73 -13.37 -3.36 10.97
N ARG A 74 -13.80 -4.26 11.87
CA ARG A 74 -14.07 -5.67 11.59
C ARG A 74 -15.56 -5.97 11.70
N THR A 75 -16.30 -5.73 10.61
CA THR A 75 -17.71 -6.14 10.48
C THR A 75 -17.90 -6.91 9.18
N GLU A 76 -18.89 -7.81 9.14
CA GLU A 76 -19.20 -8.57 7.92
C GLU A 76 -19.46 -7.66 6.72
N GLU A 77 -20.13 -6.53 6.93
CA GLU A 77 -20.40 -5.54 5.87
C GLU A 77 -19.12 -4.92 5.33
N LEU A 78 -18.18 -4.52 6.21
CA LEU A 78 -16.89 -3.93 5.81
C LEU A 78 -16.04 -4.97 5.07
N ASP A 79 -15.98 -6.20 5.58
CA ASP A 79 -15.20 -7.28 4.98
C ASP A 79 -15.77 -7.71 3.62
N ALA A 80 -17.11 -7.71 3.44
CA ALA A 80 -17.74 -7.92 2.15
C ALA A 80 -17.37 -6.82 1.14
N LYS A 81 -17.37 -5.55 1.55
CA LYS A 81 -16.94 -4.42 0.69
C LYS A 81 -15.46 -4.52 0.32
N ARG A 82 -14.60 -4.88 1.28
CA ARG A 82 -13.16 -5.09 1.04
C ARG A 82 -12.91 -6.22 0.05
N ARG A 83 -13.62 -7.35 0.19
CA ARG A 83 -13.55 -8.46 -0.78
C ARG A 83 -13.94 -8.01 -2.18
N THR A 84 -15.00 -7.22 -2.32
CA THR A 84 -15.43 -6.68 -3.63
C THR A 84 -14.33 -5.79 -4.23
N LEU A 85 -13.75 -4.88 -3.45
CA LEU A 85 -12.67 -4.00 -3.92
C LEU A 85 -11.43 -4.80 -4.34
N LEU A 86 -11.05 -5.83 -3.57
CA LEU A 86 -9.94 -6.71 -3.91
C LEU A 86 -10.20 -7.47 -5.20
N GLN A 87 -11.41 -8.02 -5.39
CA GLN A 87 -11.78 -8.69 -6.63
C GLN A 87 -11.63 -7.77 -7.84
N LEU A 88 -12.09 -6.51 -7.75
CA LEU A 88 -11.92 -5.52 -8.81
C LEU A 88 -10.45 -5.25 -9.11
N LEU A 89 -9.60 -5.08 -8.09
CA LEU A 89 -8.17 -4.89 -8.27
C LEU A 89 -7.50 -6.08 -8.97
N PHE A 90 -7.93 -7.31 -8.67
CA PHE A 90 -7.40 -8.50 -9.32
C PHE A 90 -7.81 -8.62 -10.79
N VAL A 91 -9.04 -8.26 -11.14
CA VAL A 91 -9.53 -8.38 -12.54
C VAL A 91 -9.13 -7.20 -13.43
N GLU A 92 -8.80 -6.04 -12.84
CA GLU A 92 -8.29 -4.87 -13.56
C GLU A 92 -6.83 -5.03 -14.00
N GLY A 93 -6.07 -5.90 -13.36
CA GLY A 93 -4.67 -6.17 -13.63
C GLY A 93 -4.43 -7.60 -14.10
N ASN A 94 -3.18 -7.90 -14.44
CA ASN A 94 -2.72 -9.26 -14.71
C ASN A 94 -2.02 -9.84 -13.47
N HIS A 95 -2.81 -10.29 -12.51
CA HIS A 95 -2.32 -10.80 -11.22
C HIS A 95 -2.27 -12.33 -11.20
N PHE A 96 -1.46 -12.92 -12.06
CA PHE A 96 -1.26 -14.37 -12.07
C PHE A 96 -0.21 -14.77 -11.01
N CYS A 97 -0.66 -14.90 -9.75
CA CYS A 97 0.19 -15.13 -8.58
C CYS A 97 1.16 -16.33 -8.68
N PRO A 98 0.80 -17.49 -9.27
CA PRO A 98 1.71 -18.63 -9.35
C PRO A 98 3.02 -18.37 -10.10
N SER A 99 3.02 -17.44 -11.07
CA SER A 99 4.22 -17.08 -11.85
C SER A 99 4.75 -15.68 -11.53
N CYS A 100 4.24 -15.04 -10.48
CA CYS A 100 4.65 -13.70 -10.11
C CYS A 100 5.83 -13.74 -9.12
N GLU A 101 6.90 -13.03 -9.42
CA GLU A 101 8.11 -12.92 -8.58
C GLU A 101 7.82 -12.27 -7.23
N LYS A 102 6.72 -11.49 -7.11
CA LYS A 102 6.27 -10.86 -5.86
C LYS A 102 5.38 -11.77 -5.02
N SER A 103 5.02 -12.96 -5.48
CA SER A 103 4.17 -13.90 -4.73
C SER A 103 4.77 -14.23 -3.36
N GLY A 104 3.94 -14.17 -2.32
CA GLY A 104 4.35 -14.35 -0.92
C GLY A 104 4.91 -13.09 -0.24
N ASP A 105 5.28 -12.07 -1.02
CA ASP A 105 5.65 -10.72 -0.54
C ASP A 105 4.72 -9.62 -1.09
N CYS A 106 3.60 -9.99 -1.69
CA CYS A 106 2.63 -9.10 -2.30
C CYS A 106 1.54 -8.72 -1.30
N ALA A 107 1.43 -7.41 -0.99
CA ALA A 107 0.40 -6.92 -0.06
C ALA A 107 -1.03 -7.15 -0.59
N LEU A 108 -1.25 -7.05 -1.92
CA LEU A 108 -2.56 -7.34 -2.52
C LEU A 108 -2.96 -8.80 -2.29
N GLN A 109 -2.05 -9.74 -2.56
CA GLN A 109 -2.27 -11.17 -2.34
C GLN A 109 -2.53 -11.48 -0.85
N ALA A 110 -1.71 -10.95 0.03
CA ALA A 110 -1.83 -11.18 1.46
C ALA A 110 -3.12 -10.58 2.05
N THR A 111 -3.52 -9.37 1.59
CA THR A 111 -4.80 -8.77 1.99
C THR A 111 -5.99 -9.59 1.48
N ALA A 112 -5.90 -10.17 0.28
CA ALA A 112 -6.93 -11.06 -0.24
C ALA A 112 -7.10 -12.32 0.64
N TYR A 113 -6.01 -12.95 1.04
CA TYR A 113 -6.05 -14.08 1.98
C TYR A 113 -6.60 -13.70 3.34
N GLU A 114 -6.20 -12.55 3.89
CA GLU A 114 -6.73 -12.01 5.14
C GLU A 114 -8.25 -11.81 5.10
N MET A 115 -8.79 -11.40 3.93
CA MET A 115 -10.24 -11.22 3.72
C MET A 115 -10.95 -12.51 3.28
N GLY A 116 -10.28 -13.65 3.26
CA GLY A 116 -10.85 -14.93 2.83
C GLY A 116 -11.19 -14.99 1.34
N MET A 117 -10.56 -14.16 0.50
CA MET A 117 -10.74 -14.15 -0.94
C MET A 117 -9.69 -15.04 -1.61
N LEU A 118 -10.13 -16.17 -2.17
CA LEU A 118 -9.25 -17.14 -2.86
C LEU A 118 -9.19 -16.93 -4.37
N SER A 119 -10.25 -16.39 -4.97
CA SER A 119 -10.35 -16.10 -6.40
C SER A 119 -11.31 -14.94 -6.67
N PRO A 120 -11.12 -14.15 -7.74
CA PRO A 120 -12.10 -13.18 -8.18
C PRO A 120 -13.29 -13.88 -8.86
N HIS A 121 -14.48 -13.25 -8.79
CA HIS A 121 -15.70 -13.73 -9.43
C HIS A 121 -16.14 -12.86 -10.61
N PHE A 122 -15.47 -11.73 -10.83
CA PHE A 122 -15.72 -10.85 -11.96
C PHE A 122 -14.89 -11.27 -13.18
N ASP A 123 -15.36 -10.91 -14.37
CA ASP A 123 -14.61 -11.12 -15.61
C ASP A 123 -13.33 -10.29 -15.62
N HIS A 124 -12.23 -10.88 -16.08
CA HIS A 124 -10.94 -10.21 -16.20
C HIS A 124 -10.91 -9.25 -17.40
N PHE A 125 -10.34 -8.07 -17.21
CA PHE A 125 -10.20 -7.07 -18.27
C PHE A 125 -8.99 -7.31 -19.17
N TYR A 126 -7.99 -8.05 -18.71
CA TYR A 126 -6.75 -8.36 -19.45
C TYR A 126 -6.14 -7.12 -20.12
N PRO A 127 -5.77 -6.07 -19.37
CA PRO A 127 -5.19 -4.88 -19.95
C PRO A 127 -3.89 -5.24 -20.68
N ASP A 128 -3.68 -4.63 -21.85
CA ASP A 128 -2.43 -4.73 -22.60
C ASP A 128 -1.56 -3.52 -22.29
N ARG A 129 -0.79 -3.60 -21.22
CA ARG A 129 0.18 -2.57 -20.80
C ARG A 129 1.59 -3.07 -21.08
N PRO A 130 2.53 -2.19 -21.45
CA PRO A 130 3.89 -2.60 -21.78
C PRO A 130 4.62 -3.17 -20.57
N VAL A 131 5.67 -3.95 -20.86
CA VAL A 131 6.72 -4.33 -19.92
C VAL A 131 7.96 -3.52 -20.25
N ASP A 132 8.52 -2.82 -19.26
CA ASP A 132 9.79 -2.10 -19.45
C ASP A 132 10.94 -2.86 -18.77
N ALA A 133 11.81 -3.43 -19.58
CA ALA A 133 13.02 -4.13 -19.16
C ALA A 133 14.30 -3.32 -19.46
N SER A 134 14.18 -2.04 -19.78
CA SER A 134 15.30 -1.21 -20.24
C SER A 134 16.34 -0.96 -19.14
N HIS A 135 15.93 -0.79 -17.88
CA HIS A 135 16.85 -0.55 -16.77
C HIS A 135 17.68 -1.81 -16.46
N PRO A 136 19.00 -1.71 -16.17
CA PRO A 136 19.87 -2.88 -15.98
C PRO A 136 19.47 -3.78 -14.80
N GLU A 137 18.94 -3.21 -13.73
CA GLU A 137 18.65 -3.90 -12.46
C GLU A 137 17.16 -4.06 -12.16
N VAL A 138 16.28 -3.35 -12.87
CA VAL A 138 14.83 -3.31 -12.57
C VAL A 138 14.03 -3.63 -13.81
N LEU A 139 12.92 -4.35 -13.61
CA LEU A 139 11.85 -4.63 -14.56
C LEU A 139 10.58 -3.93 -14.10
N LEU A 140 9.86 -3.26 -15.01
CA LEU A 140 8.52 -2.73 -14.76
C LEU A 140 7.48 -3.58 -15.48
N GLU A 141 6.58 -4.21 -14.72
CA GLU A 141 5.42 -4.95 -15.24
C GLU A 141 4.14 -4.15 -14.98
N PHE A 142 3.82 -3.24 -15.89
CA PHE A 142 2.72 -2.29 -15.72
C PHE A 142 1.33 -2.94 -15.64
N ASN A 143 1.17 -4.18 -16.14
CA ASN A 143 -0.10 -4.90 -16.04
C ASN A 143 -0.50 -5.27 -14.60
N ARG A 144 0.45 -5.21 -13.66
CA ARG A 144 0.22 -5.49 -12.23
C ARG A 144 -0.06 -4.23 -11.41
N CYS A 145 -0.15 -3.05 -12.05
CA CYS A 145 -0.33 -1.79 -11.34
C CYS A 145 -1.76 -1.62 -10.82
N ILE A 146 -1.89 -1.38 -9.51
CA ILE A 146 -3.16 -1.09 -8.82
C ILE A 146 -3.38 0.41 -8.59
N MET A 147 -2.57 1.25 -9.20
CA MET A 147 -2.65 2.73 -9.15
C MET A 147 -2.71 3.30 -7.73
N CYS A 148 -1.93 2.72 -6.82
CA CYS A 148 -1.85 3.17 -5.41
C CYS A 148 -1.00 4.43 -5.21
N GLU A 149 -0.22 4.83 -6.22
CA GLU A 149 0.68 6.00 -6.23
C GLU A 149 1.79 5.98 -5.16
N LEU A 150 2.07 4.85 -4.51
CA LEU A 150 3.16 4.79 -3.54
C LEU A 150 4.52 5.08 -4.18
N CYS A 151 4.81 4.50 -5.35
CA CYS A 151 6.05 4.77 -6.08
C CYS A 151 6.15 6.22 -6.58
N VAL A 152 5.03 6.83 -6.98
CA VAL A 152 4.98 8.25 -7.39
C VAL A 152 5.38 9.16 -6.23
N ARG A 153 4.76 8.95 -5.07
CA ARG A 153 5.06 9.74 -3.87
C ARG A 153 6.47 9.49 -3.34
N ALA A 154 6.91 8.24 -3.28
CA ALA A 154 8.26 7.90 -2.85
C ALA A 154 9.32 8.55 -3.74
N SER A 155 9.17 8.43 -5.07
CA SER A 155 10.10 9.03 -6.02
C SER A 155 10.17 10.55 -5.90
N ARG A 156 9.04 11.21 -5.63
CA ARG A 156 8.98 12.67 -5.48
C ARG A 156 9.41 13.15 -4.10
N GLU A 157 8.88 12.56 -3.04
CA GLU A 157 8.98 13.09 -1.67
C GLU A 157 10.25 12.60 -0.95
N VAL A 158 10.76 11.42 -1.28
CA VAL A 158 11.92 10.80 -0.63
C VAL A 158 13.15 10.79 -1.54
N ASP A 159 12.97 10.25 -2.76
CA ASP A 159 14.11 10.12 -3.70
C ASP A 159 14.45 11.45 -4.40
N GLY A 160 13.51 12.40 -4.44
CA GLY A 160 13.71 13.71 -5.09
C GLY A 160 13.87 13.65 -6.62
N LYS A 161 13.38 12.56 -7.26
CA LYS A 161 13.64 12.26 -8.67
C LYS A 161 12.41 12.38 -9.59
N ASP A 162 11.20 12.31 -9.05
CA ASP A 162 9.92 12.38 -9.79
C ASP A 162 9.83 11.44 -11.01
N VAL A 163 10.37 10.23 -10.88
CA VAL A 163 10.48 9.24 -11.97
C VAL A 163 9.12 8.73 -12.44
N PHE A 164 8.13 8.66 -11.57
CA PHE A 164 6.82 8.05 -11.85
C PHE A 164 5.69 9.06 -11.79
N ALA A 165 4.70 8.88 -12.67
CA ALA A 165 3.44 9.62 -12.62
C ALA A 165 2.26 8.77 -13.09
N LEU A 166 1.02 9.23 -12.84
CA LEU A 166 -0.17 8.67 -13.49
C LEU A 166 -0.56 9.51 -14.70
N ALA A 167 -0.91 8.84 -15.79
CA ALA A 167 -1.47 9.43 -17.00
C ALA A 167 -2.84 8.84 -17.31
N GLY A 168 -3.58 9.50 -18.20
CA GLY A 168 -4.91 9.06 -18.61
C GLY A 168 -6.02 9.46 -17.62
N ARG A 169 -7.23 8.95 -17.85
CA ARG A 169 -8.42 9.18 -17.00
C ARG A 169 -9.33 7.97 -17.03
N GLY A 170 -10.05 7.75 -15.92
CA GLY A 170 -11.00 6.65 -15.79
C GLY A 170 -10.33 5.31 -16.07
N THR A 171 -10.93 4.47 -16.89
CA THR A 171 -10.41 3.15 -17.26
C THR A 171 -9.10 3.18 -18.08
N LYS A 172 -8.69 4.36 -18.59
CA LYS A 172 -7.42 4.57 -19.29
C LYS A 172 -6.32 5.09 -18.39
N SER A 173 -6.57 5.24 -17.08
CA SER A 173 -5.53 5.64 -16.14
C SER A 173 -4.45 4.56 -16.04
N HIS A 174 -3.19 4.96 -16.06
CA HIS A 174 -2.06 4.04 -15.97
C HIS A 174 -0.81 4.74 -15.44
N LEU A 175 0.09 3.96 -14.88
CA LEU A 175 1.40 4.42 -14.43
C LEU A 175 2.29 4.67 -15.67
N ILE A 176 3.04 5.75 -15.63
CA ILE A 176 4.06 6.10 -16.64
C ILE A 176 5.40 6.38 -15.98
N VAL A 177 6.45 6.34 -16.78
CA VAL A 177 7.79 6.81 -16.44
C VAL A 177 7.99 8.21 -17.02
N ASN A 178 8.41 9.16 -16.19
CA ASN A 178 8.70 10.55 -16.56
C ASN A 178 10.07 10.64 -17.22
N SER A 179 10.16 10.22 -18.48
CA SER A 179 11.34 10.40 -19.32
C SER A 179 10.90 10.74 -20.74
N GLU A 180 11.80 11.28 -21.57
CA GLU A 180 11.49 11.62 -22.97
C GLU A 180 11.00 10.40 -23.77
N THR A 181 11.55 9.21 -23.46
CA THR A 181 11.20 7.97 -24.16
C THR A 181 10.15 7.14 -23.46
N GLY A 182 9.76 7.50 -22.22
CA GLY A 182 8.89 6.70 -21.36
C GLY A 182 9.56 5.46 -20.78
N ARG A 183 10.89 5.33 -20.87
CA ARG A 183 11.67 4.19 -20.41
C ARG A 183 12.41 4.49 -19.11
N LEU A 184 12.50 3.49 -18.22
CA LEU A 184 13.18 3.61 -16.93
C LEU A 184 14.71 3.81 -17.09
N ALA A 185 15.33 3.25 -18.15
CA ALA A 185 16.74 3.45 -18.43
C ALA A 185 17.14 4.90 -18.70
N ASP A 186 16.19 5.74 -19.12
CA ASP A 186 16.42 7.14 -19.46
C ASP A 186 16.08 8.09 -18.29
N THR A 187 16.13 7.55 -17.07
CA THR A 187 15.94 8.26 -15.80
C THR A 187 17.14 8.04 -14.88
N ASP A 188 17.21 8.78 -13.79
CA ASP A 188 18.18 8.59 -12.71
C ASP A 188 17.70 7.59 -11.63
N PHE A 189 16.70 6.76 -11.96
CA PHE A 189 16.19 5.73 -11.05
C PHE A 189 17.28 4.73 -10.66
N ALA A 190 17.30 4.35 -9.39
CA ALA A 190 18.20 3.32 -8.87
C ALA A 190 17.39 2.19 -8.19
N ALA A 191 17.91 0.97 -8.24
CA ALA A 191 17.28 -0.18 -7.56
C ALA A 191 17.25 -0.05 -6.02
N THR A 192 17.97 0.92 -5.48
CA THR A 192 18.02 1.29 -4.04
C THR A 192 17.09 2.43 -3.69
N ASP A 193 16.39 3.05 -4.66
CA ASP A 193 15.45 4.12 -4.39
C ASP A 193 14.25 3.62 -3.56
N ARG A 194 13.70 4.50 -2.75
CA ARG A 194 12.51 4.19 -1.95
C ARG A 194 11.34 3.76 -2.83
N ALA A 195 11.20 4.35 -4.01
CA ALA A 195 10.19 3.97 -4.99
C ALA A 195 10.29 2.50 -5.44
N ALA A 196 11.49 1.91 -5.45
CA ALA A 196 11.70 0.49 -5.78
C ALA A 196 11.17 -0.46 -4.68
N GLU A 197 11.10 0.00 -3.44
CA GLU A 197 10.77 -0.82 -2.27
C GLU A 197 9.29 -0.75 -1.88
N VAL A 198 8.66 0.43 -2.03
CA VAL A 198 7.29 0.67 -1.53
C VAL A 198 6.20 0.05 -2.37
N CYS A 199 6.50 -0.48 -3.57
CA CYS A 199 5.48 -1.07 -4.43
C CYS A 199 4.81 -2.27 -3.74
N PRO A 200 3.50 -2.22 -3.45
CA PRO A 200 2.82 -3.28 -2.69
C PRO A 200 2.53 -4.53 -3.52
N VAL A 201 2.79 -4.45 -4.83
CA VAL A 201 2.53 -5.51 -5.81
C VAL A 201 3.75 -5.71 -6.72
N GLY A 202 3.65 -6.58 -7.72
CA GLY A 202 4.77 -6.93 -8.61
C GLY A 202 4.91 -6.02 -9.84
N VAL A 203 4.82 -4.69 -9.69
CA VAL A 203 5.10 -3.75 -10.80
C VAL A 203 6.59 -3.47 -10.91
N ILE A 204 7.22 -3.09 -9.81
CA ILE A 204 8.65 -2.77 -9.75
C ILE A 204 9.38 -4.00 -9.20
N LEU A 205 10.14 -4.66 -10.03
CA LEU A 205 10.79 -5.92 -9.72
C LEU A 205 12.30 -5.79 -9.88
N LYS A 206 13.06 -6.13 -8.85
CA LYS A 206 14.53 -6.25 -8.96
C LYS A 206 14.86 -7.49 -9.80
N LYS A 207 15.66 -7.33 -10.85
CA LYS A 207 16.08 -8.43 -11.73
C LYS A 207 16.99 -9.40 -10.99
N ARG A 208 16.99 -10.67 -11.39
CA ARG A 208 17.84 -11.76 -10.90
C ARG A 208 17.66 -12.16 -9.43
N VAL A 209 16.64 -11.63 -8.75
CA VAL A 209 16.30 -11.99 -7.37
C VAL A 209 14.91 -12.63 -7.24
N GLY A 210 14.16 -12.69 -8.33
CA GLY A 210 12.84 -13.33 -8.35
C GLY A 210 12.92 -14.78 -7.91
N PHE A 211 11.99 -15.23 -7.08
CA PHE A 211 11.90 -16.60 -6.53
C PHE A 211 13.12 -17.06 -5.70
N ALA A 212 14.00 -16.14 -5.28
CA ALA A 212 15.15 -16.46 -4.45
C ALA A 212 14.76 -16.98 -3.06
N VAL A 213 13.62 -16.50 -2.54
CA VAL A 213 13.06 -16.96 -1.25
C VAL A 213 12.09 -18.11 -1.53
N PRO A 214 12.32 -19.31 -0.96
CA PRO A 214 11.46 -20.48 -1.19
C PRO A 214 10.06 -20.28 -0.60
N ILE A 215 9.08 -20.97 -1.17
CA ILE A 215 7.72 -21.04 -0.62
C ILE A 215 7.80 -21.62 0.80
N GLY A 216 7.10 -21.00 1.73
CA GLY A 216 7.13 -21.33 3.16
C GLY A 216 8.08 -20.42 3.97
N ALA A 217 8.94 -19.61 3.30
CA ALA A 217 9.86 -18.69 3.98
C ALA A 217 9.67 -17.22 3.59
N ARG A 218 8.70 -16.93 2.72
CA ARG A 218 8.41 -15.56 2.25
C ARG A 218 7.64 -14.79 3.33
N THR A 219 7.59 -13.47 3.23
CA THR A 219 7.04 -12.59 4.27
C THR A 219 5.66 -13.00 4.79
N TYR A 220 4.72 -13.27 3.88
CA TYR A 220 3.33 -13.58 4.23
C TYR A 220 3.02 -15.09 4.26
N ASP A 221 4.01 -15.94 4.08
CA ASP A 221 3.88 -17.39 4.30
C ASP A 221 3.91 -17.73 5.80
N LEU A 222 4.65 -16.93 6.59
CA LEU A 222 4.89 -17.17 8.02
C LEU A 222 3.89 -16.46 8.91
N LYS A 223 3.44 -15.27 8.50
CA LYS A 223 2.51 -14.44 9.27
C LYS A 223 1.48 -13.81 8.34
N PRO A 224 0.20 -13.68 8.78
CA PRO A 224 -0.79 -12.92 8.02
C PRO A 224 -0.37 -11.44 7.92
N ILE A 225 -0.87 -10.74 6.91
CA ILE A 225 -0.56 -9.31 6.72
C ILE A 225 -0.99 -8.46 7.91
N SER A 226 -2.03 -8.86 8.63
CA SER A 226 -2.49 -8.18 9.85
C SER A 226 -1.42 -8.16 10.96
N ALA A 227 -0.56 -9.16 11.02
CA ALA A 227 0.58 -9.17 11.95
C ALA A 227 1.85 -8.58 11.33
N ALA A 228 2.19 -8.98 10.09
CA ALA A 228 3.41 -8.53 9.42
C ALA A 228 3.34 -7.06 8.97
N GLY A 229 2.15 -6.57 8.57
CA GLY A 229 1.95 -5.18 8.17
C GLY A 229 2.19 -4.21 9.32
N SER A 230 1.60 -4.48 10.47
CA SER A 230 1.77 -3.65 11.68
C SER A 230 3.22 -3.58 12.15
N GLU A 231 3.97 -4.69 12.10
CA GLU A 231 5.39 -4.71 12.44
C GLU A 231 6.24 -3.86 11.48
N ARG A 232 5.97 -3.90 10.17
CA ARG A 232 6.68 -3.11 9.15
C ARG A 232 6.40 -1.62 9.27
N GLU A 233 5.17 -1.26 9.57
CA GLU A 233 4.73 0.12 9.73
C GLU A 233 5.36 0.78 10.96
N CYS A 234 5.47 0.05 12.07
CA CYS A 234 6.16 0.54 13.27
C CYS A 234 7.67 0.67 13.07
N ALA A 235 8.30 -0.23 12.32
CA ALA A 235 9.75 -0.22 12.08
C ALA A 235 10.20 0.91 11.14
N SER A 236 9.30 1.46 10.31
CA SER A 236 9.58 2.54 9.36
C SER A 236 9.24 3.93 9.89
N ALA A 237 8.59 4.05 11.05
CA ALA A 237 8.34 5.36 11.66
C ALA A 237 9.70 5.97 12.10
N PRO A 238 10.13 7.11 11.53
CA PRO A 238 11.33 7.79 12.01
C PRO A 238 11.09 8.19 13.45
N ASP A 239 12.14 8.06 14.27
CA ASP A 239 12.18 8.57 15.65
C ASP A 239 11.99 10.09 15.60
N THR A 240 10.75 10.58 15.58
CA THR A 240 10.41 12.01 15.50
C THR A 240 10.75 12.78 16.76
N ALA A 241 11.35 12.12 17.76
CA ALA A 241 11.86 12.76 18.97
C ALA A 241 13.20 13.51 18.77
N ALA A 242 13.95 13.23 17.68
CA ALA A 242 15.29 13.81 17.47
C ALA A 242 15.33 15.07 16.58
N ALA A 243 14.20 15.48 15.97
CA ALA A 243 14.18 16.60 15.02
C ALA A 243 13.89 17.99 15.65
N HIS A 244 13.52 18.07 16.92
CA HIS A 244 13.17 19.34 17.58
C HIS A 244 14.28 19.99 18.41
N GLU A 245 15.48 19.43 18.49
CA GLU A 245 16.58 20.02 19.28
C GLU A 245 17.65 20.76 18.44
N LYS A 246 17.48 20.97 17.15
CA LYS A 246 18.48 21.66 16.30
C LYS A 246 18.07 23.03 15.76
N GLU A 247 16.97 23.61 16.17
CA GLU A 247 16.58 24.99 15.80
C GLU A 247 16.52 25.98 16.99
N ALA A 248 17.19 25.69 18.08
CA ALA A 248 17.36 26.65 19.18
C ALA A 248 18.85 26.68 19.59
N GLY A 249 19.68 27.33 18.78
CA GLY A 249 21.08 27.59 19.07
C GLY A 249 21.64 28.67 18.16
#